data_6c0e3e32d3c2c1ff6a1886f6d0d138b8
#
_entry.id   6c0e3e32d3c2c1ff6a1886f6d0d138b8
#
_cell.length_a   1.000
_cell.length_b   1.000
_cell.length_c   1.000
_cell.angle_alpha   90.00
_cell.angle_beta   90.00
_cell.angle_gamma   90.00
#
_symmetry.space_group_name_H-M   'P 1'
#
loop_
_entity.id
_entity.type
_entity.pdbx_description
1 polymer ?
#
loop_
_entity_poly.entity_id
_entity_poly.type
_entity_poly.pdbx_seq_one_letter_code
_entity_poly.pdbx_strand_id
1 'polypeptide(L)'
;PTTIENPVAGSKISGVKDNFKMPQIWKTSLAVDYQLPTSFPLSVTGEFIYNKNINAVTLENINIKDPSNWEHFNGADNRLIYPSDYTYVSGKNAVVLTNTSKGHGYTANVTVNAQPVEDLNMMLAYTHTESKEISGLPGSDPVSTWQGMLTIDGPNFATVQRSRYVVPDKVIAAVNYNLPFRHKGLLRKTSLNLFYSGYSASGYSFAYTNDMNGDGINNDMMYIPKDDSEIKFKNEADRTAFWNFVDQDSYLKNHKGEYAEAYAARAPWVHRFDLRITEDFSFKAGKTEHHFQLSLDFMNIGNMINSKWGVMKNASSSNGCRILKYEGMDDNKTPIFSMYKINGEYPTETYSYNRIYTECWKMQVGIRYIFN
;
A
#
# COMPACT_ATOMS: atom_id res chain seq x y z
N PRO A 1 15.23 27.27 -31.95
CA PRO A 1 13.86 26.72 -31.87
C PRO A 1 13.54 26.15 -33.23
N THR A 2 13.48 24.86 -33.30
CA THR A 2 13.02 24.13 -34.50
C THR A 2 11.51 24.33 -34.61
N THR A 3 11.08 25.08 -35.63
CA THR A 3 9.68 25.16 -35.99
C THR A 3 9.22 23.78 -36.40
N ILE A 4 8.29 23.18 -35.65
CA ILE A 4 7.68 21.91 -36.05
C ILE A 4 6.70 22.26 -37.16
N GLU A 5 7.08 21.97 -38.39
CA GLU A 5 6.20 22.05 -39.53
C GLU A 5 5.16 20.93 -39.43
N ASN A 6 3.87 21.25 -39.38
CA ASN A 6 2.73 20.36 -39.23
C ASN A 6 2.74 19.51 -37.95
N PRO A 7 2.52 20.11 -36.78
CA PRO A 7 2.34 19.32 -35.57
C PRO A 7 1.08 18.46 -35.74
N VAL A 8 1.26 17.15 -35.86
CA VAL A 8 0.14 16.21 -35.69
C VAL A 8 -0.26 16.34 -34.21
N ALA A 9 -1.39 16.99 -33.95
CA ALA A 9 -1.88 17.13 -32.60
C ALA A 9 -2.09 15.74 -32.02
N GLY A 10 -1.21 15.34 -31.11
CA GLY A 10 -1.34 14.08 -30.36
C GLY A 10 -2.70 14.03 -29.65
N SER A 11 -3.14 12.84 -29.29
CA SER A 11 -4.35 12.65 -28.48
C SER A 11 -4.17 13.16 -27.04
N LYS A 12 -2.94 13.44 -26.61
CA LYS A 12 -2.57 13.85 -25.26
C LYS A 12 -1.85 15.20 -25.27
N ILE A 13 -2.35 16.14 -24.48
CA ILE A 13 -1.72 17.43 -24.23
C ILE A 13 -1.47 17.53 -22.75
N SER A 14 -0.27 17.92 -22.35
CA SER A 14 0.10 18.15 -20.96
C SER A 14 0.56 19.58 -20.76
N GLY A 15 0.14 20.18 -19.65
CA GLY A 15 0.47 21.56 -19.31
C GLY A 15 0.52 21.79 -17.81
N VAL A 16 0.71 23.04 -17.46
CA VAL A 16 0.73 23.53 -16.07
C VAL A 16 -0.21 24.72 -16.00
N LYS A 17 -1.06 24.80 -14.99
CA LYS A 17 -1.97 25.91 -14.78
C LYS A 17 -1.18 27.17 -14.40
N ASP A 18 -1.57 28.35 -14.90
CA ASP A 18 -0.82 29.61 -14.70
C ASP A 18 -0.58 29.96 -13.23
N ASN A 19 -1.52 29.58 -12.36
CA ASN A 19 -1.42 29.81 -10.92
C ASN A 19 -0.83 28.64 -10.13
N PHE A 20 -0.20 27.68 -10.78
CA PHE A 20 0.43 26.52 -10.13
C PHE A 20 1.53 26.96 -9.17
N LYS A 21 1.53 26.37 -7.99
CA LYS A 21 2.52 26.58 -6.95
C LYS A 21 3.32 25.29 -6.70
N MET A 22 4.59 25.44 -6.40
CA MET A 22 5.41 24.31 -5.98
C MET A 22 4.81 23.64 -4.74
N PRO A 23 4.92 22.30 -4.61
CA PRO A 23 4.38 21.58 -3.48
C PRO A 23 4.85 22.13 -2.14
N GLN A 24 3.90 22.29 -1.22
CA GLN A 24 4.15 22.76 0.15
C GLN A 24 3.37 21.90 1.14
N ILE A 25 4.05 21.53 2.22
CA ILE A 25 3.49 20.75 3.33
C ILE A 25 3.82 21.48 4.63
N TRP A 26 2.84 21.63 5.50
CA TRP A 26 3.07 21.98 6.89
C TRP A 26 3.26 20.71 7.71
N LYS A 27 4.34 20.65 8.50
CA LYS A 27 4.68 19.50 9.33
C LYS A 27 4.92 19.95 10.78
N THR A 28 4.35 19.21 11.72
CA THR A 28 4.57 19.36 13.16
C THR A 28 4.93 18.01 13.75
N SER A 29 5.87 17.99 14.68
CA SER A 29 6.24 16.79 15.44
C SER A 29 6.37 17.11 16.92
N LEU A 30 6.04 16.09 17.73
CA LEU A 30 6.26 16.07 19.17
C LEU A 30 6.89 14.72 19.52
N ALA A 31 7.96 14.73 20.28
CA ALA A 31 8.60 13.53 20.79
C ALA A 31 8.85 13.65 22.29
N VAL A 32 8.75 12.52 22.98
CA VAL A 32 9.04 12.40 24.41
C VAL A 32 9.88 11.16 24.63
N ASP A 33 11.06 11.34 25.25
CA ASP A 33 11.91 10.28 25.71
C ASP A 33 11.83 10.20 27.24
N TYR A 34 11.56 9.02 27.75
CA TYR A 34 11.45 8.80 29.19
C TYR A 34 12.26 7.57 29.63
N GLN A 35 13.20 7.80 30.53
CA GLN A 35 13.94 6.74 31.20
C GLN A 35 13.18 6.35 32.47
N LEU A 36 12.69 5.10 32.53
CA LEU A 36 11.94 4.61 33.67
C LEU A 36 12.87 4.36 34.87
N PRO A 37 12.44 4.66 36.10
CA PRO A 37 13.21 4.42 37.32
C PRO A 37 13.13 2.95 37.76
N THR A 38 13.66 2.04 36.93
CA THR A 38 13.68 0.60 37.17
C THR A 38 15.07 0.11 37.58
N SER A 39 15.17 -1.12 38.10
CA SER A 39 16.45 -1.75 38.50
C SER A 39 17.39 -2.05 37.32
N PHE A 40 16.90 -1.95 36.08
CA PHE A 40 17.66 -2.11 34.85
C PHE A 40 17.34 -0.99 33.86
N PRO A 41 18.19 -0.71 32.88
CA PRO A 41 17.93 0.29 31.87
C PRO A 41 16.66 -0.02 31.08
N LEU A 42 15.66 0.87 31.20
CA LEU A 42 14.38 0.76 30.49
C LEU A 42 13.97 2.17 30.03
N SER A 43 13.85 2.36 28.73
CA SER A 43 13.41 3.63 28.15
C SER A 43 12.21 3.45 27.23
N VAL A 44 11.36 4.47 27.19
CA VAL A 44 10.23 4.58 26.29
C VAL A 44 10.34 5.89 25.53
N THR A 45 10.27 5.81 24.21
CA THR A 45 10.20 6.96 23.32
C THR A 45 8.83 6.96 22.66
N GLY A 46 8.12 8.08 22.75
CA GLY A 46 6.87 8.33 22.02
C GLY A 46 7.09 9.46 21.02
N GLU A 47 6.66 9.28 19.79
CA GLU A 47 6.73 10.32 18.76
C GLU A 47 5.38 10.41 18.02
N PHE A 48 4.93 11.65 17.79
CA PHE A 48 3.78 11.96 16.97
C PHE A 48 4.16 13.00 15.91
N ILE A 49 3.87 12.70 14.65
CA ILE A 49 4.11 13.58 13.51
C ILE A 49 2.79 13.82 12.81
N TYR A 50 2.45 15.07 12.57
CA TYR A 50 1.31 15.46 11.73
C TYR A 50 1.78 16.25 10.53
N ASN A 51 1.18 15.99 9.37
CA ASN A 51 1.42 16.76 8.16
C ASN A 51 0.10 17.15 7.49
N LYS A 52 0.09 18.32 6.87
CA LYS A 52 -1.04 18.89 6.14
C LYS A 52 -0.57 19.46 4.82
N ASN A 53 -1.22 19.09 3.72
CA ASN A 53 -0.95 19.68 2.43
C ASN A 53 -1.41 21.13 2.39
N ILE A 54 -0.53 22.03 1.94
CA ILE A 54 -0.84 23.44 1.63
C ILE A 54 -1.04 23.56 0.11
N ASN A 55 -0.08 23.07 -0.66
CA ASN A 55 -0.14 23.00 -2.11
C ASN A 55 0.32 21.59 -2.54
N ALA A 56 -0.57 20.61 -2.55
CA ALA A 56 -0.28 19.31 -3.16
C ALA A 56 -0.52 19.38 -4.67
N VAL A 57 0.21 18.59 -5.43
CA VAL A 57 -0.02 18.44 -6.87
C VAL A 57 -1.25 17.60 -7.11
N THR A 58 -2.13 18.05 -7.98
CA THR A 58 -3.21 17.27 -8.56
C THR A 58 -3.33 17.58 -10.05
N LEU A 59 -4.23 16.91 -10.71
CA LEU A 59 -4.39 16.99 -12.16
C LEU A 59 -5.84 17.28 -12.52
N GLU A 60 -6.01 18.00 -13.62
CA GLU A 60 -7.30 18.37 -14.17
C GLU A 60 -7.27 18.24 -15.70
N ASN A 61 -8.23 17.54 -16.28
CA ASN A 61 -8.40 17.52 -17.72
C ASN A 61 -9.33 18.68 -18.11
N ILE A 62 -8.76 19.75 -18.65
CA ILE A 62 -9.47 20.97 -19.03
C ILE A 62 -10.30 20.81 -20.31
N ASN A 63 -10.23 19.67 -20.97
CA ASN A 63 -11.05 19.35 -22.14
C ASN A 63 -12.41 18.73 -21.78
N ILE A 64 -12.68 18.51 -20.49
CA ILE A 64 -13.97 17.98 -20.00
C ILE A 64 -14.94 19.15 -19.80
N LYS A 65 -16.16 18.99 -20.32
CA LYS A 65 -17.26 19.96 -20.19
C LYS A 65 -17.79 19.99 -18.75
N ASP A 66 -18.56 21.03 -18.42
CA ASP A 66 -19.24 21.16 -17.13
C ASP A 66 -20.26 20.01 -16.94
N PRO A 67 -20.15 19.25 -15.85
CA PRO A 67 -21.02 18.10 -15.57
C PRO A 67 -22.38 18.47 -14.97
N SER A 68 -22.69 19.73 -14.73
CA SER A 68 -23.87 20.17 -13.96
C SER A 68 -25.20 19.62 -14.49
N ASN A 69 -25.25 19.26 -15.77
CA ASN A 69 -26.46 18.75 -16.43
C ASN A 69 -26.31 17.28 -16.86
N TRP A 70 -25.28 16.57 -16.39
CA TRP A 70 -25.09 15.18 -16.74
C TRP A 70 -26.02 14.28 -15.92
N GLU A 71 -26.34 13.15 -16.49
CA GLU A 71 -27.23 12.17 -15.89
C GLU A 71 -26.46 11.32 -14.87
N HIS A 72 -27.21 10.69 -13.99
CA HIS A 72 -26.72 9.71 -13.04
C HIS A 72 -27.40 8.35 -13.27
N PHE A 73 -26.72 7.30 -12.85
CA PHE A 73 -27.40 5.99 -12.75
C PHE A 73 -28.53 6.06 -11.72
N ASN A 74 -29.57 5.30 -11.98
CA ASN A 74 -30.70 5.15 -11.07
C ASN A 74 -30.45 3.91 -10.18
N GLY A 75 -30.25 4.15 -8.91
CA GLY A 75 -30.01 3.08 -7.95
C GLY A 75 -29.10 3.53 -6.81
N ALA A 76 -28.60 2.58 -6.06
CA ALA A 76 -27.68 2.83 -4.94
C ALA A 76 -26.31 3.29 -5.44
N ASP A 77 -25.82 2.73 -6.53
CA ASP A 77 -24.67 3.29 -7.27
C ASP A 77 -25.18 4.42 -8.18
N ASN A 78 -25.14 5.63 -7.68
CA ASN A 78 -25.67 6.85 -8.30
C ASN A 78 -24.56 7.73 -8.89
N ARG A 79 -23.52 7.11 -9.49
CA ARG A 79 -22.43 7.90 -10.12
C ARG A 79 -22.87 8.59 -11.40
N LEU A 80 -22.07 9.57 -11.83
CA LEU A 80 -22.25 10.30 -13.10
C LEU A 80 -22.21 9.34 -14.29
N ILE A 81 -23.01 9.63 -15.30
CA ILE A 81 -22.96 9.05 -16.64
C ILE A 81 -22.38 10.09 -17.59
N TYR A 82 -21.24 9.82 -18.17
CA TYR A 82 -20.59 10.69 -19.13
C TYR A 82 -21.34 10.64 -20.47
N PRO A 83 -21.84 11.77 -21.00
CA PRO A 83 -22.45 11.79 -22.32
C PRO A 83 -21.38 11.58 -23.40
N SER A 84 -21.76 11.05 -24.56
CA SER A 84 -20.84 10.76 -25.67
C SER A 84 -20.03 11.97 -26.15
N ASP A 85 -20.51 13.17 -25.89
CA ASP A 85 -19.89 14.45 -26.22
C ASP A 85 -19.31 15.20 -25.00
N TYR A 86 -18.93 14.51 -23.96
CA TYR A 86 -18.46 15.09 -22.68
C TYR A 86 -17.18 15.95 -22.80
N THR A 87 -16.49 15.91 -23.93
CA THR A 87 -15.29 16.71 -24.17
C THR A 87 -15.54 17.84 -25.16
N TYR A 88 -14.83 18.98 -25.02
CA TYR A 88 -14.85 20.08 -26.00
C TYR A 88 -14.26 19.66 -27.34
N VAL A 89 -13.16 18.89 -27.31
CA VAL A 89 -12.50 18.32 -28.50
C VAL A 89 -12.48 16.81 -28.38
N SER A 90 -13.25 16.13 -29.23
CA SER A 90 -13.39 14.67 -29.21
C SER A 90 -12.06 13.94 -29.35
N GLY A 91 -11.89 12.87 -28.58
CA GLY A 91 -10.71 12.01 -28.63
C GLY A 91 -9.41 12.65 -28.13
N LYS A 92 -9.47 13.79 -27.42
CA LYS A 92 -8.32 14.48 -26.85
C LYS A 92 -8.39 14.54 -25.34
N ASN A 93 -7.21 14.49 -24.70
CA ASN A 93 -7.02 14.79 -23.30
C ASN A 93 -6.07 15.97 -23.15
N ALA A 94 -6.49 17.02 -22.45
CA ALA A 94 -5.68 18.18 -22.12
C ALA A 94 -5.54 18.27 -20.61
N VAL A 95 -4.53 17.58 -20.07
CA VAL A 95 -4.32 17.44 -18.64
C VAL A 95 -3.28 18.43 -18.13
N VAL A 96 -3.69 19.25 -17.16
CA VAL A 96 -2.84 20.26 -16.55
C VAL A 96 -2.55 19.93 -15.10
N LEU A 97 -1.32 20.24 -14.67
CA LEU A 97 -0.93 20.25 -13.26
C LEU A 97 -1.59 21.42 -12.56
N THR A 98 -2.22 21.15 -11.44
CA THR A 98 -2.85 22.15 -10.57
C THR A 98 -2.57 21.81 -9.10
N ASN A 99 -3.08 22.61 -8.17
CA ASN A 99 -2.86 22.39 -6.75
C ASN A 99 -4.16 22.11 -6.00
N THR A 100 -3.99 21.41 -4.88
CA THR A 100 -5.04 21.25 -3.87
C THR A 100 -4.45 21.38 -2.46
N SER A 101 -5.23 21.93 -1.54
CA SER A 101 -4.91 21.94 -0.11
C SER A 101 -5.48 20.72 0.64
N LYS A 102 -6.19 19.84 -0.07
CA LYS A 102 -6.76 18.62 0.49
C LYS A 102 -5.66 17.58 0.74
N GLY A 103 -5.88 16.76 1.74
CA GLY A 103 -4.94 15.71 2.16
C GLY A 103 -4.17 16.09 3.42
N HIS A 104 -3.91 15.06 4.22
CA HIS A 104 -3.20 15.14 5.49
C HIS A 104 -2.70 13.74 5.87
N GLY A 105 -1.80 13.69 6.83
CA GLY A 105 -1.35 12.43 7.39
C GLY A 105 -0.83 12.60 8.81
N TYR A 106 -0.76 11.50 9.52
CA TYR A 106 -0.08 11.44 10.81
C TYR A 106 0.65 10.11 10.97
N THR A 107 1.70 10.15 11.80
CA THR A 107 2.42 8.96 12.24
C THR A 107 2.57 9.04 13.75
N ALA A 108 2.19 7.98 14.44
CA ALA A 108 2.42 7.77 15.86
C ALA A 108 3.37 6.58 16.03
N ASN A 109 4.45 6.78 16.79
CA ASN A 109 5.43 5.75 17.08
C ASN A 109 5.63 5.63 18.59
N VAL A 110 5.76 4.39 19.07
CA VAL A 110 6.19 4.09 20.43
C VAL A 110 7.31 3.06 20.35
N THR A 111 8.44 3.36 20.97
CA THR A 111 9.60 2.48 21.05
C THR A 111 9.95 2.23 22.51
N VAL A 112 10.15 0.95 22.86
CA VAL A 112 10.62 0.53 24.18
C VAL A 112 11.97 -0.14 24.02
N ASN A 113 12.98 0.31 24.77
CA ASN A 113 14.28 -0.33 24.87
C ASN A 113 14.51 -0.81 26.30
N ALA A 114 14.98 -2.04 26.45
CA ALA A 114 15.23 -2.66 27.73
C ALA A 114 16.56 -3.42 27.73
N GLN A 115 17.30 -3.32 28.83
CA GLN A 115 18.49 -4.11 29.10
C GLN A 115 18.35 -4.80 30.46
N PRO A 116 17.52 -5.88 30.58
CA PRO A 116 17.23 -6.54 31.85
C PRO A 116 18.46 -7.12 32.56
N VAL A 117 19.45 -7.55 31.78
CA VAL A 117 20.76 -8.00 32.20
C VAL A 117 21.82 -7.51 31.25
N GLU A 118 23.09 -7.45 31.65
CA GLU A 118 24.21 -6.88 30.88
C GLU A 118 24.33 -7.43 29.45
N ASP A 119 24.06 -8.72 29.27
CA ASP A 119 24.22 -9.43 28.00
C ASP A 119 22.93 -9.47 27.14
N LEU A 120 21.82 -8.91 27.59
CA LEU A 120 20.54 -8.96 26.91
C LEU A 120 20.00 -7.56 26.60
N ASN A 121 19.94 -7.22 25.31
CA ASN A 121 19.31 -5.99 24.84
C ASN A 121 18.05 -6.32 24.04
N MET A 122 16.98 -5.62 24.33
CA MET A 122 15.68 -5.79 23.70
C MET A 122 15.13 -4.47 23.23
N MET A 123 14.52 -4.46 22.05
CA MET A 123 13.79 -3.32 21.51
C MET A 123 12.45 -3.82 20.99
N LEU A 124 11.38 -3.05 21.24
CA LEU A 124 10.06 -3.21 20.65
C LEU A 124 9.57 -1.84 20.17
N ALA A 125 9.19 -1.76 18.91
CA ALA A 125 8.61 -0.55 18.35
C ALA A 125 7.29 -0.86 17.64
N TYR A 126 6.29 0.00 17.83
CA TYR A 126 5.06 0.02 17.07
C TYR A 126 4.88 1.38 16.41
N THR A 127 4.55 1.35 15.14
CA THR A 127 4.27 2.56 14.34
C THR A 127 2.91 2.42 13.69
N HIS A 128 2.07 3.44 13.89
CA HIS A 128 0.82 3.62 13.15
C HIS A 128 0.93 4.85 12.25
N THR A 129 0.57 4.70 10.97
CA THR A 129 0.60 5.79 9.98
C THR A 129 -0.71 5.84 9.21
N GLU A 130 -1.30 7.01 9.14
CA GLU A 130 -2.39 7.32 8.22
C GLU A 130 -1.97 8.45 7.29
N SER A 131 -2.29 8.32 6.01
CA SER A 131 -2.11 9.40 5.03
C SER A 131 -3.24 9.35 4.02
N LYS A 132 -3.82 10.53 3.78
CA LYS A 132 -4.89 10.76 2.81
C LYS A 132 -4.50 11.84 1.82
N GLU A 133 -4.81 11.61 0.57
CA GLU A 133 -4.44 12.48 -0.55
C GLU A 133 -5.50 12.43 -1.66
N ILE A 134 -5.44 13.37 -2.59
CA ILE A 134 -6.30 13.36 -3.80
C ILE A 134 -5.69 12.44 -4.86
N SER A 135 -4.36 12.51 -5.02
CA SER A 135 -3.65 11.72 -6.04
C SER A 135 -2.30 11.26 -5.51
N GLY A 136 -2.06 9.97 -5.60
CA GLY A 136 -0.74 9.36 -5.35
C GLY A 136 0.18 9.44 -6.58
N LEU A 137 -0.15 10.22 -7.58
CA LEU A 137 0.59 10.36 -8.85
C LEU A 137 0.98 9.00 -9.46
N PRO A 138 0.00 8.15 -9.81
CA PRO A 138 0.25 6.75 -10.16
C PRO A 138 0.86 6.52 -11.55
N GLY A 139 0.97 7.54 -12.39
CA GLY A 139 1.44 7.46 -13.77
C GLY A 139 2.83 8.05 -13.97
N SER A 140 3.37 7.90 -15.18
CA SER A 140 4.67 8.42 -15.60
C SER A 140 4.61 9.77 -16.32
N ASP A 141 3.42 10.18 -16.74
CA ASP A 141 3.13 11.48 -17.37
C ASP A 141 1.79 12.03 -16.85
N PRO A 142 1.45 13.31 -17.07
CA PRO A 142 0.23 13.90 -16.53
C PRO A 142 -1.05 13.19 -16.95
N VAL A 143 -1.15 12.75 -18.20
CA VAL A 143 -2.36 12.06 -18.69
C VAL A 143 -2.48 10.67 -18.08
N SER A 144 -1.40 9.88 -18.08
CA SER A 144 -1.40 8.55 -17.47
C SER A 144 -1.62 8.60 -15.95
N THR A 145 -1.11 9.64 -15.29
CA THR A 145 -1.35 9.88 -13.87
C THR A 145 -2.82 10.20 -13.61
N TRP A 146 -3.40 11.09 -14.40
CA TRP A 146 -4.81 11.44 -14.31
C TRP A 146 -5.71 10.23 -14.54
N GLN A 147 -5.46 9.45 -15.60
CA GLN A 147 -6.20 8.22 -15.90
C GLN A 147 -6.01 7.11 -14.85
N GLY A 148 -4.89 7.09 -14.14
CA GLY A 148 -4.57 6.10 -13.11
C GLY A 148 -5.18 6.38 -11.74
N MET A 149 -5.83 7.53 -11.53
CA MET A 149 -6.49 7.85 -10.27
C MET A 149 -7.80 7.05 -10.15
N LEU A 150 -7.94 6.31 -9.05
CA LEU A 150 -9.17 5.58 -8.74
C LEU A 150 -10.23 6.55 -8.21
N THR A 151 -11.40 6.56 -8.84
CA THR A 151 -12.44 7.55 -8.54
C THR A 151 -13.84 6.95 -8.68
N ILE A 152 -14.85 7.65 -8.24
CA ILE A 152 -16.27 7.30 -8.43
C ILE A 152 -16.79 7.95 -9.71
N ASP A 153 -16.66 9.27 -9.81
CA ASP A 153 -17.23 10.08 -10.86
C ASP A 153 -16.22 10.56 -11.91
N GLY A 154 -15.04 9.90 -11.97
CA GLY A 154 -13.94 10.25 -12.85
C GLY A 154 -12.88 11.16 -12.20
N PRO A 155 -11.65 11.22 -12.77
CA PRO A 155 -10.48 11.82 -12.14
C PRO A 155 -10.58 13.34 -11.87
N ASN A 156 -11.36 14.09 -12.65
CA ASN A 156 -11.58 15.51 -12.37
C ASN A 156 -12.39 15.74 -11.07
N PHE A 157 -13.13 14.73 -10.61
CA PHE A 157 -13.97 14.77 -9.41
C PHE A 157 -13.37 13.95 -8.27
N ALA A 158 -12.07 13.73 -8.32
CA ALA A 158 -11.36 12.94 -7.30
C ALA A 158 -11.56 13.50 -5.89
N THR A 159 -11.89 12.63 -4.97
CA THR A 159 -12.05 12.92 -3.54
C THR A 159 -10.81 12.52 -2.76
N VAL A 160 -10.70 12.96 -1.50
CA VAL A 160 -9.62 12.55 -0.61
C VAL A 160 -9.76 11.06 -0.29
N GLN A 161 -8.70 10.31 -0.54
CA GLN A 161 -8.63 8.86 -0.36
C GLN A 161 -7.36 8.48 0.40
N ARG A 162 -7.25 7.22 0.82
CA ARG A 162 -6.01 6.71 1.43
C ARG A 162 -4.86 6.71 0.43
N SER A 163 -3.68 7.04 0.91
CA SER A 163 -2.48 6.95 0.08
C SER A 163 -2.12 5.49 -0.21
N ARG A 164 -1.79 5.21 -1.48
CA ARG A 164 -1.36 3.86 -1.91
C ARG A 164 -0.04 3.40 -1.29
N TYR A 165 0.77 4.33 -0.79
CA TYR A 165 2.13 4.05 -0.30
C TYR A 165 2.18 3.81 1.21
N VAL A 166 1.08 3.94 1.92
CA VAL A 166 1.02 3.81 3.37
C VAL A 166 1.01 2.34 3.79
N VAL A 167 1.93 2.00 4.69
CA VAL A 167 1.86 0.81 5.54
C VAL A 167 1.32 1.30 6.89
N PRO A 168 0.01 1.08 7.20
CA PRO A 168 -0.60 1.72 8.36
C PRO A 168 -0.03 1.24 9.68
N ASP A 169 0.26 -0.04 9.81
CA ASP A 169 0.71 -0.62 11.06
C ASP A 169 1.96 -1.44 10.87
N LYS A 170 2.96 -1.18 11.71
CA LYS A 170 4.24 -1.89 11.72
C LYS A 170 4.72 -2.15 13.14
N VAL A 171 5.11 -3.38 13.40
CA VAL A 171 5.79 -3.81 14.63
C VAL A 171 7.20 -4.25 14.29
N ILE A 172 8.17 -3.77 15.02
CA ILE A 172 9.56 -4.21 14.95
C ILE A 172 9.97 -4.66 16.35
N ALA A 173 10.61 -5.82 16.45
CA ALA A 173 11.26 -6.24 17.68
C ALA A 173 12.67 -6.75 17.37
N ALA A 174 13.60 -6.45 18.25
CA ALA A 174 14.97 -6.95 18.19
C ALA A 174 15.38 -7.47 19.57
N VAL A 175 16.02 -8.63 19.59
CA VAL A 175 16.59 -9.21 20.78
C VAL A 175 18.04 -9.57 20.47
N ASN A 176 18.97 -8.99 21.21
CA ASN A 176 20.39 -9.26 21.08
C ASN A 176 20.85 -9.90 22.41
N TYR A 177 21.31 -11.13 22.34
CA TYR A 177 21.74 -11.88 23.53
C TYR A 177 23.15 -12.41 23.34
N ASN A 178 24.07 -12.01 24.25
CA ASN A 178 25.39 -12.59 24.35
C ASN A 178 25.31 -13.78 25.29
N LEU A 179 25.63 -14.98 24.79
CA LEU A 179 25.55 -16.18 25.60
C LEU A 179 26.59 -16.10 26.72
N PRO A 180 26.20 -16.35 27.99
CA PRO A 180 27.07 -16.18 29.15
C PRO A 180 28.05 -17.35 29.31
N PHE A 181 28.35 -18.08 28.24
CA PHE A 181 29.30 -19.18 28.29
C PHE A 181 30.72 -18.62 28.39
N ARG A 182 31.48 -19.10 29.39
CA ARG A 182 32.91 -18.86 29.46
C ARG A 182 33.59 -19.71 28.41
N HIS A 183 33.84 -19.09 27.26
CA HIS A 183 34.60 -19.73 26.20
C HIS A 183 36.06 -19.94 26.64
N LYS A 184 36.58 -21.13 26.39
CA LYS A 184 37.99 -21.46 26.64
C LYS A 184 38.75 -21.55 25.32
N GLY A 185 39.98 -21.10 25.31
CA GLY A 185 40.83 -21.16 24.13
C GLY A 185 40.52 -20.05 23.10
N LEU A 186 40.26 -20.42 21.85
CA LEU A 186 40.08 -19.47 20.73
C LEU A 186 38.73 -18.74 20.74
N LEU A 187 37.65 -19.39 21.22
CA LEU A 187 36.33 -18.82 21.26
C LEU A 187 36.22 -17.73 22.32
N ARG A 188 35.61 -16.58 21.95
CA ARG A 188 35.52 -15.41 22.82
C ARG A 188 34.07 -15.07 23.18
N LYS A 189 33.16 -15.06 22.19
CA LYS A 189 31.82 -14.59 22.40
C LYS A 189 30.87 -15.17 21.35
N THR A 190 29.82 -15.81 21.77
CA THR A 190 28.69 -16.20 20.93
C THR A 190 27.54 -15.23 21.15
N SER A 191 27.00 -14.63 20.07
CA SER A 191 25.86 -13.75 20.17
C SER A 191 24.72 -14.27 19.28
N LEU A 192 23.50 -14.18 19.81
CA LEU A 192 22.25 -14.46 19.10
C LEU A 192 21.50 -13.15 18.89
N ASN A 193 21.14 -12.86 17.65
CA ASN A 193 20.38 -11.67 17.30
C ASN A 193 19.13 -12.11 16.57
N LEU A 194 17.97 -11.93 17.19
CA LEU A 194 16.67 -12.19 16.60
C LEU A 194 16.02 -10.88 16.23
N PHE A 195 15.60 -10.75 15.00
CA PHE A 195 14.86 -9.60 14.50
C PHE A 195 13.49 -10.07 14.01
N TYR A 196 12.45 -9.36 14.44
CA TYR A 196 11.09 -9.55 14.00
C TYR A 196 10.58 -8.30 13.30
N SER A 197 9.92 -8.47 12.17
CA SER A 197 9.13 -7.44 11.52
C SER A 197 7.74 -7.96 11.19
N GLY A 198 6.73 -7.31 11.78
CA GLY A 198 5.33 -7.51 11.45
C GLY A 198 4.76 -6.24 10.85
N TYR A 199 4.05 -6.33 9.72
CA TYR A 199 3.46 -5.16 9.11
C TYR A 199 2.16 -5.50 8.37
N SER A 200 1.26 -4.51 8.35
CA SER A 200 0.08 -4.53 7.51
C SER A 200 0.52 -4.46 6.05
N ALA A 201 0.11 -5.42 5.25
CA ALA A 201 0.47 -5.44 3.84
C ALA A 201 -0.14 -4.26 3.06
N SER A 202 0.30 -4.10 1.82
CA SER A 202 -0.14 -3.01 0.93
C SER A 202 -1.65 -2.95 0.79
N GLY A 203 -2.17 -1.72 0.69
CA GLY A 203 -3.58 -1.49 0.40
C GLY A 203 -3.93 -1.86 -1.03
N TYR A 204 -5.14 -2.34 -1.22
CA TYR A 204 -5.74 -2.58 -2.52
C TYR A 204 -7.15 -1.97 -2.56
N SER A 205 -7.76 -1.98 -3.73
CA SER A 205 -9.01 -1.29 -3.98
C SER A 205 -9.98 -2.20 -4.74
N PHE A 206 -11.24 -2.18 -4.36
CA PHE A 206 -12.29 -2.79 -5.17
C PHE A 206 -12.77 -1.79 -6.22
N ALA A 207 -12.64 -2.15 -7.49
CA ALA A 207 -13.05 -1.36 -8.64
C ALA A 207 -13.76 -2.24 -9.66
N TYR A 208 -14.52 -1.64 -10.57
CA TYR A 208 -15.09 -2.36 -11.70
C TYR A 208 -14.00 -2.80 -12.69
N THR A 209 -14.28 -3.85 -13.45
CA THR A 209 -13.30 -4.38 -14.43
C THR A 209 -13.19 -3.54 -15.68
N ASN A 210 -14.21 -2.74 -15.97
CA ASN A 210 -14.33 -1.90 -17.15
C ASN A 210 -14.83 -0.51 -16.76
N ASP A 211 -14.82 0.37 -17.73
CA ASP A 211 -15.40 1.70 -17.65
C ASP A 211 -16.92 1.55 -17.39
N MET A 212 -17.37 2.07 -16.26
CA MET A 212 -18.78 2.04 -15.88
C MET A 212 -19.46 3.36 -16.19
N ASN A 213 -18.78 4.47 -15.97
CA ASN A 213 -19.37 5.80 -16.06
C ASN A 213 -19.30 6.39 -17.48
N GLY A 214 -18.54 5.80 -18.41
CA GLY A 214 -18.43 6.22 -19.80
C GLY A 214 -17.36 7.29 -20.04
N ASP A 215 -16.41 7.48 -19.10
CA ASP A 215 -15.33 8.45 -19.23
C ASP A 215 -14.13 7.95 -20.08
N GLY A 216 -14.19 6.70 -20.54
CA GLY A 216 -13.17 6.03 -21.34
C GLY A 216 -12.03 5.47 -20.51
N ILE A 217 -12.16 5.39 -19.16
CA ILE A 217 -11.09 4.94 -18.25
C ILE A 217 -11.61 3.83 -17.34
N ASN A 218 -10.81 2.75 -17.18
CA ASN A 218 -11.16 1.64 -16.29
C ASN A 218 -10.62 1.90 -14.86
N ASN A 219 -11.11 2.93 -14.19
CA ASN A 219 -10.66 3.35 -12.86
C ASN A 219 -11.78 3.51 -11.84
N ASP A 220 -12.98 3.05 -12.17
CA ASP A 220 -14.18 3.23 -11.39
C ASP A 220 -14.19 2.42 -10.11
N MET A 221 -14.24 3.09 -8.96
CA MET A 221 -14.40 2.46 -7.65
C MET A 221 -15.75 1.77 -7.54
N MET A 222 -15.75 0.55 -6.98
CA MET A 222 -16.95 -0.26 -6.87
C MET A 222 -17.88 0.28 -5.77
N TYR A 223 -19.18 0.33 -6.05
CA TYR A 223 -20.20 0.39 -5.00
C TYR A 223 -20.38 -1.00 -4.43
N ILE A 224 -20.37 -1.14 -3.11
CA ILE A 224 -20.58 -2.40 -2.39
C ILE A 224 -22.04 -2.45 -1.97
N PRO A 225 -22.92 -3.19 -2.68
CA PRO A 225 -24.34 -3.17 -2.38
C PRO A 225 -24.62 -3.72 -0.98
N LYS A 226 -25.64 -3.15 -0.34
CA LYS A 226 -26.08 -3.59 0.98
C LYS A 226 -26.69 -4.98 0.90
N ASP A 227 -27.54 -5.18 -0.09
CA ASP A 227 -28.24 -6.43 -0.39
C ASP A 227 -28.68 -6.47 -1.86
N ASP A 228 -29.45 -7.51 -2.24
CA ASP A 228 -29.93 -7.70 -3.61
C ASP A 228 -30.84 -6.58 -4.14
N SER A 229 -31.43 -5.77 -3.29
CA SER A 229 -32.28 -4.67 -3.73
C SER A 229 -31.50 -3.52 -4.35
N GLU A 230 -30.21 -3.44 -4.06
CA GLU A 230 -29.32 -2.37 -4.53
C GLU A 230 -28.49 -2.74 -5.78
N ILE A 231 -28.55 -3.99 -6.25
CA ILE A 231 -27.76 -4.45 -7.40
C ILE A 231 -28.56 -5.38 -8.32
N LYS A 232 -28.37 -5.23 -9.63
CA LYS A 232 -28.98 -6.07 -10.64
C LYS A 232 -27.93 -6.90 -11.37
N PHE A 233 -28.07 -8.22 -11.33
CA PHE A 233 -27.18 -9.15 -12.02
C PHE A 233 -27.77 -9.62 -13.34
N LYS A 234 -26.87 -9.94 -14.28
CA LYS A 234 -27.22 -10.52 -15.58
C LYS A 234 -27.87 -11.90 -15.46
N ASN A 235 -27.46 -12.68 -14.47
CA ASN A 235 -27.97 -14.02 -14.19
C ASN A 235 -27.76 -14.42 -12.73
N GLU A 236 -28.43 -15.48 -12.30
CA GLU A 236 -28.39 -15.98 -10.92
C GLU A 236 -27.02 -16.58 -10.51
N ALA A 237 -26.24 -17.10 -11.46
CA ALA A 237 -24.92 -17.65 -11.17
C ALA A 237 -23.93 -16.53 -10.78
N ASP A 238 -23.96 -15.39 -11.49
CA ASP A 238 -23.17 -14.21 -11.16
C ASP A 238 -23.57 -13.64 -9.78
N ARG A 239 -24.88 -13.56 -9.50
CA ARG A 239 -25.40 -13.13 -8.21
C ARG A 239 -24.89 -13.99 -7.05
N THR A 240 -25.05 -15.30 -7.17
CA THR A 240 -24.62 -16.26 -6.14
C THR A 240 -23.12 -16.19 -5.91
N ALA A 241 -22.32 -16.13 -6.97
CA ALA A 241 -20.86 -16.04 -6.89
C ALA A 241 -20.41 -14.73 -6.22
N PHE A 242 -21.06 -13.61 -6.54
CA PHE A 242 -20.75 -12.31 -5.94
C PHE A 242 -20.99 -12.31 -4.43
N TRP A 243 -22.17 -12.77 -3.97
CA TRP A 243 -22.46 -12.77 -2.54
C TRP A 243 -21.56 -13.73 -1.76
N ASN A 244 -21.24 -14.90 -2.31
CA ASN A 244 -20.25 -15.81 -1.71
C ASN A 244 -18.88 -15.14 -1.58
N PHE A 245 -18.48 -14.34 -2.57
CA PHE A 245 -17.22 -13.60 -2.52
C PHE A 245 -17.26 -12.47 -1.48
N VAL A 246 -18.35 -11.70 -1.41
CA VAL A 246 -18.54 -10.64 -0.41
C VAL A 246 -18.48 -11.19 1.01
N ASP A 247 -19.11 -12.33 1.26
CA ASP A 247 -19.18 -12.92 2.61
C ASP A 247 -17.84 -13.45 3.12
N GLN A 248 -16.92 -13.84 2.24
CA GLN A 248 -15.56 -14.28 2.63
C GLN A 248 -14.58 -13.13 2.79
N ASP A 249 -14.82 -11.96 2.17
CA ASP A 249 -13.93 -10.82 2.24
C ASP A 249 -14.30 -9.87 3.38
N SER A 250 -13.34 -9.63 4.29
CA SER A 250 -13.58 -8.82 5.48
C SER A 250 -13.87 -7.35 5.17
N TYR A 251 -13.27 -6.79 4.12
CA TYR A 251 -13.50 -5.41 3.74
C TYR A 251 -14.91 -5.25 3.16
N LEU A 252 -15.26 -6.03 2.16
CA LEU A 252 -16.57 -5.95 1.50
C LEU A 252 -17.71 -6.19 2.48
N LYS A 253 -17.56 -7.20 3.34
CA LYS A 253 -18.57 -7.54 4.34
C LYS A 253 -18.90 -6.39 5.30
N ASN A 254 -17.86 -5.60 5.67
CA ASN A 254 -18.00 -4.53 6.65
C ASN A 254 -18.32 -3.14 6.04
N HIS A 255 -18.32 -3.02 4.69
CA HIS A 255 -18.58 -1.76 3.98
C HIS A 255 -19.79 -1.87 3.02
N LYS A 256 -20.74 -2.75 3.32
CA LYS A 256 -21.98 -2.88 2.54
C LYS A 256 -22.79 -1.58 2.59
N GLY A 257 -23.28 -1.12 1.46
CA GLY A 257 -24.03 0.15 1.30
C GLY A 257 -23.12 1.37 1.08
N GLU A 258 -21.85 1.16 0.77
CA GLU A 258 -20.87 2.24 0.59
C GLU A 258 -20.08 2.08 -0.73
N TYR A 259 -19.53 3.16 -1.23
CA TYR A 259 -18.48 3.06 -2.25
C TYR A 259 -17.19 2.58 -1.59
N ALA A 260 -16.50 1.67 -2.25
CA ALA A 260 -15.16 1.27 -1.82
C ALA A 260 -14.22 2.48 -1.81
N GLU A 261 -13.44 2.65 -0.74
CA GLU A 261 -12.40 3.67 -0.65
C GLU A 261 -11.11 3.14 -1.29
N ALA A 262 -10.45 3.93 -2.11
CA ALA A 262 -9.19 3.52 -2.73
C ALA A 262 -8.14 3.19 -1.68
N TYR A 263 -7.46 2.05 -1.88
CA TYR A 263 -6.39 1.52 -1.02
C TYR A 263 -6.79 1.28 0.45
N ALA A 264 -8.08 1.22 0.77
CA ALA A 264 -8.56 0.98 2.13
C ALA A 264 -8.59 -0.49 2.52
N ALA A 265 -8.85 -1.39 1.57
CA ALA A 265 -8.77 -2.82 1.81
C ALA A 265 -7.30 -3.26 2.01
N ARG A 266 -7.07 -4.19 2.94
CA ARG A 266 -5.72 -4.61 3.34
C ARG A 266 -5.56 -6.11 3.22
N ALA A 267 -4.45 -6.54 2.60
CA ALA A 267 -4.04 -7.91 2.66
C ALA A 267 -3.61 -8.28 4.11
N PRO A 268 -3.63 -9.56 4.47
CA PRO A 268 -3.22 -10.01 5.80
C PRO A 268 -1.81 -9.57 6.18
N TRP A 269 -1.57 -9.42 7.47
CA TRP A 269 -0.26 -9.09 8.01
C TRP A 269 0.82 -10.07 7.56
N VAL A 270 2.01 -9.53 7.35
CA VAL A 270 3.23 -10.32 7.09
C VAL A 270 4.07 -10.33 8.36
N HIS A 271 4.49 -11.52 8.79
CA HIS A 271 5.32 -11.73 9.98
C HIS A 271 6.61 -12.39 9.57
N ARG A 272 7.75 -11.70 9.73
CA ARG A 272 9.09 -12.23 9.38
C ARG A 272 9.99 -12.24 10.59
N PHE A 273 10.77 -13.30 10.66
CA PHE A 273 11.81 -13.48 11.67
C PHE A 273 13.14 -13.71 10.97
N ASP A 274 14.14 -12.92 11.33
CA ASP A 274 15.51 -13.07 10.89
C ASP A 274 16.38 -13.42 12.09
N LEU A 275 17.26 -14.41 11.94
CA LEU A 275 18.16 -14.86 12.98
C LEU A 275 19.60 -14.71 12.52
N ARG A 276 20.42 -14.05 13.32
CA ARG A 276 21.87 -13.99 13.15
C ARG A 276 22.55 -14.60 14.34
N ILE A 277 23.46 -15.50 14.06
CA ILE A 277 24.36 -16.10 15.03
C ILE A 277 25.77 -15.62 14.71
N THR A 278 26.48 -15.07 15.68
CA THR A 278 27.88 -14.69 15.52
C THR A 278 28.74 -15.40 16.56
N GLU A 279 29.94 -15.79 16.13
CA GLU A 279 30.99 -16.32 17.00
C GLU A 279 32.25 -15.51 16.81
N ASP A 280 32.72 -14.89 17.90
CA ASP A 280 33.98 -14.14 17.91
C ASP A 280 35.07 -15.06 18.42
N PHE A 281 36.20 -15.09 17.75
CA PHE A 281 37.40 -15.82 18.20
C PHE A 281 38.67 -15.03 17.93
N SER A 282 39.65 -15.22 18.80
CA SER A 282 40.92 -14.55 18.65
C SER A 282 42.09 -15.48 19.05
N PHE A 283 43.23 -15.24 18.42
CA PHE A 283 44.48 -15.89 18.77
C PHE A 283 45.64 -14.92 18.60
N LYS A 284 46.72 -15.16 19.32
CA LYS A 284 47.98 -14.43 19.21
C LYS A 284 48.96 -15.13 18.28
N ALA A 285 49.51 -14.40 17.30
CA ALA A 285 50.61 -14.85 16.48
C ALA A 285 51.73 -13.85 16.61
N GLY A 286 52.82 -14.25 17.29
CA GLY A 286 53.90 -13.30 17.65
C GLY A 286 53.42 -12.22 18.62
N LYS A 287 53.55 -10.95 18.21
CA LYS A 287 53.11 -9.78 19.00
C LYS A 287 51.70 -9.31 18.63
N THR A 288 51.11 -9.84 17.55
CA THR A 288 49.80 -9.40 17.01
C THR A 288 48.69 -10.32 17.51
N GLU A 289 47.59 -9.70 17.92
CA GLU A 289 46.33 -10.40 18.19
C GLU A 289 45.44 -10.35 16.96
N HIS A 290 44.99 -11.50 16.52
CA HIS A 290 44.13 -11.65 15.35
C HIS A 290 42.71 -11.94 15.81
N HIS A 291 41.76 -11.14 15.38
CA HIS A 291 40.35 -11.27 15.71
C HIS A 291 39.55 -11.68 14.49
N PHE A 292 38.72 -12.69 14.65
CA PHE A 292 37.81 -13.16 13.62
C PHE A 292 36.41 -13.20 14.18
N GLN A 293 35.45 -12.89 13.32
CA GLN A 293 34.04 -13.09 13.57
C GLN A 293 33.44 -13.94 12.46
N LEU A 294 32.90 -15.08 12.81
CA LEU A 294 32.06 -15.89 11.93
C LEU A 294 30.61 -15.47 12.14
N SER A 295 29.85 -15.25 11.06
CA SER A 295 28.41 -14.98 11.11
C SER A 295 27.63 -15.99 10.28
N LEU A 296 26.46 -16.35 10.81
CA LEU A 296 25.47 -17.18 10.15
C LEU A 296 24.13 -16.41 10.20
N ASP A 297 23.68 -15.93 9.06
CA ASP A 297 22.50 -15.12 8.93
C ASP A 297 21.39 -15.91 8.25
N PHE A 298 20.24 -16.04 8.91
CA PHE A 298 19.02 -16.60 8.34
C PHE A 298 18.00 -15.49 8.17
N MET A 299 17.65 -15.18 6.93
CA MET A 299 16.58 -14.27 6.60
C MET A 299 15.28 -15.05 6.39
N ASN A 300 14.19 -14.56 6.99
CA ASN A 300 12.88 -15.20 6.96
C ASN A 300 12.94 -16.68 7.44
N ILE A 301 13.55 -16.92 8.61
CA ILE A 301 13.77 -18.28 9.14
C ILE A 301 12.46 -19.07 9.32
N GLY A 302 11.34 -18.39 9.61
CA GLY A 302 10.03 -19.01 9.69
C GLY A 302 9.63 -19.74 8.43
N ASN A 303 10.02 -19.21 7.26
CA ASN A 303 9.75 -19.83 5.96
C ASN A 303 10.49 -21.15 5.74
N MET A 304 11.63 -21.34 6.40
CA MET A 304 12.36 -22.61 6.38
C MET A 304 11.56 -23.73 7.09
N ILE A 305 10.77 -23.35 8.10
CA ILE A 305 9.94 -24.29 8.86
C ILE A 305 8.62 -24.55 8.13
N ASN A 306 7.98 -23.50 7.61
CA ASN A 306 6.73 -23.58 6.86
C ASN A 306 6.76 -22.59 5.69
N SER A 307 6.66 -23.10 4.47
CA SER A 307 6.72 -22.32 3.23
C SER A 307 5.66 -21.22 3.08
N LYS A 308 4.67 -21.17 3.94
CA LYS A 308 3.63 -20.14 3.98
C LYS A 308 3.95 -19.00 4.97
N TRP A 309 4.92 -19.19 5.88
CA TRP A 309 5.27 -18.19 6.88
C TRP A 309 6.19 -17.12 6.28
N GLY A 310 5.99 -15.87 6.70
CA GLY A 310 6.76 -14.74 6.23
C GLY A 310 6.59 -14.40 4.75
N VAL A 311 5.56 -14.96 4.10
CA VAL A 311 5.24 -14.72 2.69
C VAL A 311 4.06 -13.76 2.58
N MET A 312 4.23 -12.73 1.77
CA MET A 312 3.16 -11.76 1.51
C MET A 312 2.02 -12.41 0.71
N LYS A 313 0.81 -12.01 1.02
CA LYS A 313 -0.36 -12.33 0.19
C LYS A 313 -0.74 -11.10 -0.63
N ASN A 314 -1.01 -11.31 -1.90
CA ASN A 314 -1.51 -10.28 -2.81
C ASN A 314 -2.99 -10.50 -3.09
N ALA A 315 -3.72 -9.43 -3.36
CA ALA A 315 -5.06 -9.52 -3.91
C ALA A 315 -5.04 -10.26 -5.26
N SER A 316 -6.04 -11.09 -5.51
CA SER A 316 -6.06 -12.07 -6.62
C SER A 316 -6.14 -11.46 -8.02
N SER A 317 -6.34 -10.14 -8.15
CA SER A 317 -6.31 -9.44 -9.43
C SER A 317 -5.15 -8.44 -9.51
N SER A 318 -4.58 -8.26 -10.70
CA SER A 318 -3.38 -7.43 -10.93
C SER A 318 -3.58 -5.94 -10.64
N ASN A 319 -4.81 -5.42 -10.62
CA ASN A 319 -5.13 -4.00 -10.45
C ASN A 319 -6.02 -3.71 -9.23
N GLY A 320 -5.85 -4.44 -8.13
CA GLY A 320 -6.81 -4.45 -7.04
C GLY A 320 -7.89 -5.50 -7.30
N CYS A 321 -8.83 -5.71 -6.40
CA CYS A 321 -9.86 -6.72 -6.59
C CYS A 321 -10.97 -6.21 -7.53
N ARG A 322 -10.88 -6.57 -8.80
CA ARG A 322 -11.87 -6.25 -9.82
C ARG A 322 -12.79 -7.44 -10.02
N ILE A 323 -13.90 -7.47 -9.28
CA ILE A 323 -14.79 -8.62 -9.21
C ILE A 323 -16.11 -8.43 -9.97
N LEU A 324 -16.50 -7.19 -10.24
CA LEU A 324 -17.70 -6.87 -11.00
C LEU A 324 -17.36 -6.25 -12.34
N LYS A 325 -18.12 -6.66 -13.35
CA LYS A 325 -18.12 -6.08 -14.69
C LYS A 325 -19.46 -5.40 -14.94
N TYR A 326 -19.43 -4.16 -15.36
CA TYR A 326 -20.61 -3.45 -15.85
C TYR A 326 -20.99 -3.97 -17.23
N GLU A 327 -22.24 -4.44 -17.40
CA GLU A 327 -22.77 -5.04 -18.63
C GLU A 327 -23.73 -4.11 -19.38
N GLY A 328 -23.93 -2.89 -18.90
CA GLY A 328 -24.88 -1.92 -19.42
C GLY A 328 -25.97 -1.58 -18.38
N MET A 329 -26.98 -0.86 -18.82
CA MET A 329 -28.11 -0.43 -17.98
C MET A 329 -29.43 -0.77 -18.65
N ASP A 330 -30.49 -0.87 -17.86
CA ASP A 330 -31.86 -0.98 -18.36
C ASP A 330 -32.45 0.38 -18.77
N ASP A 331 -33.70 0.36 -19.25
CA ASP A 331 -34.42 1.56 -19.71
C ASP A 331 -34.62 2.62 -18.61
N ASN A 332 -34.51 2.20 -17.34
CA ASN A 332 -34.59 3.08 -16.18
C ASN A 332 -33.21 3.58 -15.72
N LYS A 333 -32.15 3.34 -16.49
CA LYS A 333 -30.75 3.64 -16.16
C LYS A 333 -30.23 2.89 -14.92
N THR A 334 -30.82 1.76 -14.56
CA THR A 334 -30.32 0.88 -13.50
C THR A 334 -29.19 0.04 -14.05
N PRO A 335 -28.01 0.08 -13.45
CA PRO A 335 -26.86 -0.67 -13.95
C PRO A 335 -27.04 -2.18 -13.75
N ILE A 336 -26.54 -2.96 -14.71
CA ILE A 336 -26.57 -4.41 -14.72
C ILE A 336 -25.13 -4.93 -14.67
N PHE A 337 -24.87 -5.93 -13.83
CA PHE A 337 -23.55 -6.47 -13.60
C PHE A 337 -23.43 -7.97 -13.86
N SER A 338 -22.20 -8.38 -14.12
CA SER A 338 -21.79 -9.78 -14.06
C SER A 338 -20.60 -9.94 -13.11
N MET A 339 -20.46 -11.11 -12.49
CA MET A 339 -19.28 -11.46 -11.71
C MET A 339 -18.12 -11.78 -12.64
N TYR A 340 -16.96 -11.13 -12.43
CA TYR A 340 -15.80 -11.36 -13.27
C TYR A 340 -15.17 -12.73 -13.00
N LYS A 341 -14.87 -13.46 -14.07
CA LYS A 341 -14.22 -14.77 -14.01
C LYS A 341 -12.72 -14.66 -14.26
N ILE A 342 -11.93 -15.26 -13.41
CA ILE A 342 -10.49 -15.38 -13.55
C ILE A 342 -10.20 -16.77 -14.14
N ASN A 343 -9.58 -16.82 -15.32
CA ASN A 343 -9.33 -18.08 -16.05
C ASN A 343 -10.60 -18.94 -16.27
N GLY A 344 -11.76 -18.29 -16.45
CA GLY A 344 -13.04 -18.97 -16.68
C GLY A 344 -13.80 -19.37 -15.42
N GLU A 345 -13.22 -19.23 -14.24
CA GLU A 345 -13.82 -19.60 -12.95
C GLU A 345 -14.14 -18.37 -12.10
N TYR A 346 -15.17 -18.44 -11.28
CA TYR A 346 -15.46 -17.39 -10.30
C TYR A 346 -14.40 -17.39 -9.19
N PRO A 347 -13.86 -16.22 -8.82
CA PRO A 347 -12.94 -16.12 -7.69
C PRO A 347 -13.66 -16.45 -6.38
N THR A 348 -13.06 -17.29 -5.56
CA THR A 348 -13.57 -17.68 -4.24
C THR A 348 -12.77 -17.12 -3.08
N GLU A 349 -11.58 -16.59 -3.36
CA GLU A 349 -10.67 -16.02 -2.37
C GLU A 349 -10.10 -14.68 -2.86
N THR A 350 -9.96 -13.72 -1.95
CA THR A 350 -9.40 -12.41 -2.25
C THR A 350 -7.88 -12.48 -2.43
N TYR A 351 -7.21 -13.40 -1.73
CA TYR A 351 -5.75 -13.40 -1.62
C TYR A 351 -5.12 -14.69 -2.13
N SER A 352 -3.96 -14.52 -2.78
CA SER A 352 -3.04 -15.61 -3.10
C SER A 352 -1.65 -15.32 -2.54
N TYR A 353 -0.88 -16.39 -2.21
CA TYR A 353 0.51 -16.22 -1.77
C TYR A 353 1.39 -15.71 -2.92
N ASN A 354 2.22 -14.72 -2.61
CA ASN A 354 3.23 -14.21 -3.54
C ASN A 354 4.42 -15.20 -3.60
N ARG A 355 4.37 -16.13 -4.56
CA ARG A 355 5.36 -17.20 -4.70
C ARG A 355 6.55 -16.77 -5.55
N ILE A 356 7.33 -15.79 -5.07
CA ILE A 356 8.57 -15.35 -5.70
C ILE A 356 9.76 -15.69 -4.81
N TYR A 357 10.93 -15.89 -5.44
CA TYR A 357 12.15 -16.32 -4.71
C TYR A 357 12.60 -15.30 -3.64
N THR A 358 12.24 -14.03 -3.78
CA THR A 358 12.56 -12.98 -2.79
C THR A 358 11.80 -13.14 -1.47
N GLU A 359 10.69 -13.86 -1.48
CA GLU A 359 9.88 -14.16 -0.29
C GLU A 359 10.35 -15.42 0.46
N CYS A 360 11.22 -16.24 -0.16
CA CYS A 360 11.76 -17.45 0.46
C CYS A 360 12.81 -17.11 1.50
N TRP A 361 13.06 -18.07 2.42
CA TRP A 361 14.19 -17.98 3.35
C TRP A 361 15.53 -17.98 2.61
N LYS A 362 16.52 -17.32 3.20
CA LYS A 362 17.88 -17.25 2.70
C LYS A 362 18.86 -17.43 3.84
N MET A 363 20.01 -18.04 3.56
CA MET A 363 21.10 -18.16 4.50
C MET A 363 22.36 -17.52 3.91
N GLN A 364 23.09 -16.80 4.74
CA GLN A 364 24.39 -16.23 4.41
C GLN A 364 25.40 -16.62 5.48
N VAL A 365 26.59 -17.03 5.06
CA VAL A 365 27.76 -17.23 5.92
C VAL A 365 28.74 -16.11 5.67
N GLY A 366 29.18 -15.44 6.73
CA GLY A 366 30.16 -14.36 6.67
C GLY A 366 31.35 -14.62 7.58
N ILE A 367 32.53 -14.20 7.14
CA ILE A 367 33.72 -14.13 7.97
C ILE A 367 34.28 -12.72 7.90
N ARG A 368 34.61 -12.17 9.08
CA ARG A 368 35.27 -10.87 9.22
C ARG A 368 36.60 -11.08 9.92
N TYR A 369 37.65 -10.53 9.38
CA TYR A 369 38.94 -10.44 10.01
C TYR A 369 39.23 -9.00 10.42
N ILE A 370 39.62 -8.81 11.69
CA ILE A 370 39.98 -7.52 12.29
C ILE A 370 41.43 -7.65 12.77
N PHE A 371 42.28 -6.76 12.29
CA PHE A 371 43.67 -6.70 12.70
C PHE A 371 44.01 -5.27 13.17
N ASN A 372 44.85 -5.19 14.19
CA ASN A 372 45.40 -3.93 14.70
C ASN A 372 46.89 -3.88 14.47
#